data_66a1ba3e582a4d5306fcf29c8dcfc338
#
_entry.id   66a1ba3e582a4d5306fcf29c8dcfc338
#
_cell.length_a   1.000
_cell.length_b   1.000
_cell.length_c   1.000
_cell.angle_alpha   90.00
_cell.angle_beta   90.00
_cell.angle_gamma   90.00
#
_symmetry.space_group_name_H-M   'P 1'
#
loop_
_entity.id
_entity.type
_entity.pdbx_description
1 polymer ?
#
loop_
_entity_poly.entity_id
_entity_poly.type
_entity_poly.pdbx_seq_one_letter_code
_entity_poly.pdbx_strand_id
1 'polypeptide(L)'
;KLERLNSPTEMDVELWSFPMIADQAGASGALVKMEGGPSGGNNVLVYFTCADCAVEASRAASSGGQIMRAKMSIGQYGFIALITDTEGNMIGLHSMQ
;
A
#
# COMPACT_ATOMS: atom_id res chain seq x y z
N LYS A 1 -9.59 17.78 3.85
CA LYS A 1 -8.36 18.50 3.56
C LYS A 1 -7.17 17.56 3.64
N LEU A 2 -6.31 17.60 2.64
CA LEU A 2 -5.15 16.70 2.58
C LEU A 2 -4.06 17.16 3.54
N GLU A 3 -3.37 16.20 4.13
CA GLU A 3 -2.22 16.45 4.98
C GLU A 3 -0.99 15.80 4.37
N ARG A 4 0.13 16.53 4.35
CA ARG A 4 1.39 15.98 3.89
C ARG A 4 1.97 15.07 4.96
N LEU A 5 2.33 13.84 4.57
CA LEU A 5 2.96 12.88 5.46
C LEU A 5 4.47 12.85 5.23
N ASN A 6 5.21 12.52 6.29
CA ASN A 6 6.64 12.26 6.15
C ASN A 6 6.81 10.92 5.45
N SER A 7 7.59 10.90 4.38
CA SER A 7 7.83 9.65 3.68
C SER A 7 8.73 8.74 4.52
N PRO A 8 8.53 7.41 4.41
CA PRO A 8 9.45 6.46 5.03
C PRO A 8 10.87 6.65 4.50
N THR A 9 11.87 6.33 5.32
CA THR A 9 13.26 6.59 4.97
C THR A 9 13.75 5.84 3.74
N GLU A 10 13.09 4.73 3.41
CA GLU A 10 13.47 3.90 2.26
C GLU A 10 12.73 4.26 0.99
N MET A 11 11.86 5.27 1.03
CA MET A 11 11.04 5.66 -0.10
C MET A 11 11.19 7.16 -0.36
N ASP A 12 11.55 7.49 -1.58
CA ASP A 12 11.64 8.90 -2.00
C ASP A 12 10.32 9.29 -2.68
N VAL A 13 9.29 9.51 -1.87
CA VAL A 13 7.95 9.82 -2.36
C VAL A 13 7.37 11.01 -1.59
N GLU A 14 6.49 11.73 -2.27
CA GLU A 14 5.71 12.78 -1.66
C GLU A 14 4.29 12.26 -1.43
N LEU A 15 3.80 12.32 -0.18
CA LEU A 15 2.52 11.76 0.20
C LEU A 15 1.61 12.85 0.77
N TRP A 16 0.37 12.91 0.27
CA TRP A 16 -0.67 13.78 0.79
C TRP A 16 -1.88 12.91 1.13
N SER A 17 -2.16 12.75 2.43
CA SER A 17 -3.19 11.82 2.88
C SER A 17 -4.56 12.47 2.92
N PHE A 18 -5.59 11.65 2.69
CA PHE A 18 -6.97 12.02 2.94
C PHE A 18 -7.26 11.91 4.45
N PRO A 19 -8.18 12.74 4.97
CA PRO A 19 -8.61 12.56 6.36
C PRO A 19 -9.21 11.19 6.56
N MET A 20 -8.96 10.63 7.74
CA MET A 20 -9.54 9.35 8.14
C MET A 20 -10.15 9.50 9.51
N ILE A 21 -11.40 9.05 9.65
CA ILE A 21 -12.10 9.04 10.92
C ILE A 21 -12.33 7.58 11.29
N ALA A 22 -11.69 7.13 12.38
CA ALA A 22 -11.88 5.78 12.89
C ALA A 22 -13.34 5.57 13.26
N ASP A 23 -13.80 4.34 13.14
CA ASP A 23 -15.17 3.92 13.50
C ASP A 23 -16.27 4.48 12.60
N GLN A 24 -15.91 5.10 11.49
CA GLN A 24 -16.89 5.56 10.50
C GLN A 24 -16.64 4.88 9.16
N ALA A 25 -17.68 4.84 8.34
CA ALA A 25 -17.58 4.28 7.01
C ALA A 25 -16.63 5.11 6.15
N GLY A 26 -15.95 4.45 5.22
CA GLY A 26 -15.02 5.08 4.33
C GLY A 26 -13.63 4.47 4.46
N ALA A 27 -12.70 5.02 3.73
CA ALA A 27 -11.33 4.56 3.72
C ALA A 27 -10.38 5.74 3.66
N SER A 28 -9.21 5.57 4.24
CA SER A 28 -8.15 6.56 4.07
C SER A 28 -7.42 6.29 2.76
N GLY A 29 -6.62 7.24 2.35
CA GLY A 29 -5.80 7.09 1.17
C GLY A 29 -4.84 8.26 1.06
N ALA A 30 -4.07 8.25 0.00
CA ALA A 30 -3.09 9.31 -0.23
C ALA A 30 -2.87 9.53 -1.71
N LEU A 31 -2.57 10.76 -2.06
CA LEU A 31 -1.98 11.08 -3.34
C LEU A 31 -0.47 10.91 -3.20
N VAL A 32 0.12 10.18 -4.12
CA VAL A 32 1.54 9.85 -4.07
C VAL A 32 2.23 10.39 -5.31
N LYS A 33 3.30 11.14 -5.09
CA LYS A 33 4.19 11.55 -6.18
C LYS A 33 5.53 10.89 -5.97
N MET A 34 5.98 10.15 -6.95
CA MET A 34 7.25 9.46 -6.89
C MET A 34 7.92 9.50 -8.25
N GLU A 35 9.23 9.46 -8.26
CA GLU A 35 9.99 9.40 -9.49
C GLU A 35 9.67 8.11 -10.24
N GLY A 36 9.42 8.24 -11.55
CA GLY A 36 9.05 7.10 -12.37
C GLY A 36 7.58 6.72 -12.30
N GLY A 37 6.79 7.39 -11.44
CA GLY A 37 5.36 7.14 -11.34
C GLY A 37 4.57 8.10 -12.23
N PRO A 38 3.92 7.61 -13.27
CA PRO A 38 3.15 8.48 -14.16
C PRO A 38 1.88 8.97 -13.48
N SER A 39 1.31 10.06 -13.98
CA SER A 39 -0.02 10.46 -13.59
C SER A 39 -1.02 9.90 -14.60
N GLY A 40 -2.19 9.51 -14.11
CA GLY A 40 -3.24 8.96 -14.95
C GLY A 40 -3.06 7.48 -15.27
N GLY A 41 -3.87 6.97 -16.18
CA GLY A 41 -3.85 5.55 -16.55
C GLY A 41 -4.32 4.66 -15.41
N ASN A 42 -3.69 3.52 -15.25
CA ASN A 42 -4.02 2.54 -14.21
C ASN A 42 -3.14 2.70 -12.98
N ASN A 43 -2.88 3.91 -12.59
CA ASN A 43 -1.94 4.20 -11.50
C ASN A 43 -2.65 4.34 -10.15
N VAL A 44 -3.58 3.44 -9.88
CA VAL A 44 -4.31 3.37 -8.62
C VAL A 44 -3.95 2.08 -7.93
N LEU A 45 -3.61 2.17 -6.64
CA LEU A 45 -3.24 1.02 -5.83
C LEU A 45 -4.17 0.94 -4.62
N VAL A 46 -4.87 -0.18 -4.50
CA VAL A 46 -5.79 -0.43 -3.38
C VAL A 46 -5.06 -1.28 -2.35
N TYR A 47 -5.15 -0.89 -1.08
CA TYR A 47 -4.56 -1.64 0.01
C TYR A 47 -5.65 -2.33 0.81
N PHE A 48 -5.43 -3.61 1.11
CA PHE A 48 -6.29 -4.39 2.00
C PHE A 48 -5.62 -4.50 3.36
N THR A 49 -6.41 -4.34 4.41
CA THR A 49 -5.93 -4.46 5.78
C THR A 49 -5.82 -5.93 6.17
N CYS A 50 -4.68 -6.32 6.72
CA CYS A 50 -4.38 -7.68 7.14
C CYS A 50 -3.94 -7.67 8.59
N ALA A 51 -4.03 -8.84 9.25
CA ALA A 51 -3.44 -9.00 10.57
C ALA A 51 -1.90 -8.99 10.48
N ASP A 52 -1.36 -9.70 9.48
CA ASP A 52 0.07 -9.71 9.17
C ASP A 52 0.20 -9.85 7.66
N CYS A 53 0.63 -8.79 6.99
CA CYS A 53 0.64 -8.77 5.54
C CYS A 53 1.60 -9.79 4.91
N ALA A 54 2.58 -10.30 5.66
CA ALA A 54 3.46 -11.36 5.16
C ALA A 54 2.68 -12.65 4.90
N VAL A 55 1.63 -12.93 5.69
CA VAL A 55 0.82 -14.14 5.52
C VAL A 55 0.04 -14.07 4.22
N GLU A 56 -0.65 -12.97 3.98
CA GLU A 56 -1.42 -12.79 2.75
C GLU A 56 -0.52 -12.74 1.52
N ALA A 57 0.65 -12.10 1.63
CA ALA A 57 1.61 -12.07 0.53
C ALA A 57 2.08 -13.49 0.17
N SER A 58 2.38 -14.31 1.18
CA SER A 58 2.78 -15.70 0.99
C SER A 58 1.65 -16.51 0.33
N ARG A 59 0.42 -16.26 0.76
CA ARG A 59 -0.75 -16.94 0.20
C ARG A 59 -0.96 -16.56 -1.26
N ALA A 60 -0.75 -15.30 -1.61
CA ALA A 60 -0.85 -14.85 -3.00
C ALA A 60 0.18 -15.58 -3.88
N ALA A 61 1.41 -15.69 -3.41
CA ALA A 61 2.47 -16.37 -4.15
C ALA A 61 2.14 -17.85 -4.37
N SER A 62 1.55 -18.51 -3.37
CA SER A 62 1.21 -19.94 -3.48
C SER A 62 -0.07 -20.17 -4.29
N SER A 63 -0.82 -19.12 -4.60
CA SER A 63 -2.10 -19.22 -5.32
C SER A 63 -2.02 -18.72 -6.78
N GLY A 64 -0.81 -18.52 -7.31
CA GLY A 64 -0.63 -18.13 -8.70
C GLY A 64 -0.29 -16.67 -8.93
N GLY A 65 -0.32 -15.86 -7.88
CA GLY A 65 0.15 -14.48 -7.95
C GLY A 65 1.65 -14.39 -7.70
N GLN A 66 2.14 -13.17 -7.53
CA GLN A 66 3.56 -12.94 -7.27
C GLN A 66 3.72 -11.89 -6.17
N ILE A 67 4.80 -12.01 -5.41
CA ILE A 67 5.20 -10.99 -4.45
C ILE A 67 6.09 -10.00 -5.20
N MET A 68 5.59 -8.76 -5.35
CA MET A 68 6.36 -7.70 -6.01
C MET A 68 7.26 -6.98 -5.03
N ARG A 69 6.80 -6.87 -3.78
CA ARG A 69 7.61 -6.33 -2.69
C ARG A 69 7.22 -7.07 -1.41
N ALA A 70 8.20 -7.73 -0.80
CA ALA A 70 7.98 -8.43 0.46
C ALA A 70 7.68 -7.43 1.58
N LYS A 71 7.11 -7.93 2.67
CA LYS A 71 6.74 -7.11 3.82
C LYS A 71 7.88 -6.18 4.22
N MET A 72 7.57 -4.90 4.34
CA MET A 72 8.52 -3.90 4.77
C MET A 72 7.86 -2.89 5.71
N SER A 73 8.66 -2.35 6.61
CA SER A 73 8.18 -1.31 7.53
C SER A 73 8.03 0.01 6.80
N ILE A 74 6.96 0.73 7.10
CA ILE A 74 6.75 2.10 6.66
C ILE A 74 6.70 3.06 7.86
N GLY A 75 7.46 2.72 8.90
CA GLY A 75 7.57 3.54 10.09
C GLY A 75 6.33 3.43 10.96
N GLN A 76 5.88 4.57 11.45
CA GLN A 76 4.73 4.62 12.37
C GLN A 76 3.43 4.15 11.74
N TYR A 77 3.38 4.01 10.41
CA TYR A 77 2.17 3.61 9.70
C TYR A 77 2.05 2.09 9.56
N GLY A 78 3.01 1.32 10.04
CA GLY A 78 2.96 -0.13 10.04
C GLY A 78 3.84 -0.77 8.97
N PHE A 79 3.27 -1.76 8.27
CA PHE A 79 3.98 -2.55 7.28
C PHE A 79 3.15 -2.68 6.03
N ILE A 80 3.82 -2.80 4.89
CA ILE A 80 3.15 -3.06 3.62
C ILE A 80 3.84 -4.20 2.88
N ALA A 81 3.08 -4.82 1.99
CA ALA A 81 3.60 -5.71 0.97
C ALA A 81 2.85 -5.43 -0.33
N LEU A 82 3.49 -5.65 -1.44
CA LEU A 82 2.88 -5.49 -2.76
C LEU A 82 2.88 -6.82 -3.47
N ILE A 83 1.72 -7.18 -4.00
CA ILE A 83 1.55 -8.44 -4.74
C ILE A 83 0.90 -8.17 -6.07
N THR A 84 0.99 -9.12 -6.98
CA THR A 84 0.13 -9.15 -8.16
C THR A 84 -0.80 -10.35 -8.06
N ASP A 85 -2.01 -10.19 -8.58
CA ASP A 85 -2.95 -11.30 -8.66
C ASP A 85 -2.67 -12.14 -9.93
N THR A 86 -3.52 -13.13 -10.18
CA THR A 86 -3.32 -14.03 -11.32
C THR A 86 -3.54 -13.35 -12.66
N GLU A 87 -4.09 -12.14 -12.67
CA GLU A 87 -4.31 -11.37 -13.89
C GLU A 87 -3.36 -10.19 -14.03
N GLY A 88 -2.36 -10.11 -13.15
CA GLY A 88 -1.33 -9.09 -13.23
C GLY A 88 -1.69 -7.76 -12.57
N ASN A 89 -2.80 -7.70 -11.84
CA ASN A 89 -3.17 -6.48 -11.12
C ASN A 89 -2.33 -6.34 -9.85
N MET A 90 -1.80 -5.14 -9.62
CA MET A 90 -1.05 -4.89 -8.40
C MET A 90 -1.98 -4.52 -7.26
N ILE A 91 -1.76 -5.14 -6.12
CA ILE A 91 -2.57 -4.97 -4.91
C ILE A 91 -1.63 -4.72 -3.74
N GLY A 92 -1.99 -3.77 -2.88
CA GLY A 92 -1.26 -3.51 -1.66
C GLY A 92 -1.89 -4.25 -0.48
N LEU A 93 -1.03 -4.66 0.44
CA LEU A 93 -1.43 -5.27 1.71
C LEU A 93 -0.84 -4.42 2.83
N HIS A 94 -1.62 -4.18 3.87
CA HIS A 94 -1.20 -3.35 4.99
C HIS A 94 -1.52 -4.03 6.30
N SER A 95 -0.56 -3.99 7.23
CA SER A 95 -0.78 -4.49 8.59
C SER A 95 -0.01 -3.63 9.57
N MET A 96 -0.43 -3.68 10.84
CA MET A 96 0.26 -2.95 11.91
C MET A 96 1.30 -3.82 12.62
N GLN A 97 1.39 -5.09 12.25
CA GLN A 97 2.38 -5.99 12.82
C GLN A 97 2.94 -6.95 11.79
#